data_40b7cc59aa08270ebe47cbd20abd21ea
#
_entry.id   40b7cc59aa08270ebe47cbd20abd21ea
#
_cell.length_a   1.000
_cell.length_b   1.000
_cell.length_c   1.000
_cell.angle_alpha   90.00
_cell.angle_beta   90.00
_cell.angle_gamma   90.00
#
_symmetry.space_group_name_H-M   'P 1'
#
loop_
_entity.id
_entity.type
_entity.pdbx_description
1 polymer ?
#
loop_
_entity_poly.entity_id
_entity_poly.type
_entity_poly.pdbx_seq_one_letter_code
_entity_poly.pdbx_strand_id
1 'polypeptide(L)'
;MTLWDRYVFRRGAEVQDMWDQMFQQRRIADKGVRLLYVGGRGFDLRAQAVMDRFIGSIKSSGCMVEKAELLLVGFSGYQLSDELRDETTANATALESKFSAIGTARTVMIGSSAEGEDDLSASNALRMGTEEVLRAVNDQTDIVLDVSSLPRIAYLSLMLALLQRLVPNRGDPVPLAASGINLQILVGEDADLDSKIQSEDPSNELVLIPGFASALQTESTRDWPLVWFPVLGENRVSQLQKVMDDLIPTSAEICPVLPHPSREPRRGDRLLIEYKGPLFDARETPLTNVLYAHESNPFEAYRQLLGAMKRYKRSLSVIGGCRLVVTSLASKLITLGAALACYEMKLDIVNGDYGVAIPYAEPKRYVISVAALRASKPDVTAIVLTGEAYA
;
A
#
# COMPACT_ATOMS: atom_id res chain seq x y z
N MET A 1 12.71 -10.14 -17.30
CA MET A 1 13.23 -9.17 -16.33
C MET A 1 12.05 -8.52 -15.64
N THR A 2 12.05 -8.40 -14.33
CA THR A 2 10.98 -7.73 -13.58
C THR A 2 11.24 -6.23 -13.55
N LEU A 3 10.19 -5.39 -13.31
CA LEU A 3 10.35 -3.93 -13.29
C LEU A 3 11.38 -3.49 -12.24
N TRP A 4 11.28 -4.04 -11.03
CA TRP A 4 12.17 -3.73 -9.92
C TRP A 4 13.22 -4.83 -9.69
N ASP A 5 13.89 -5.28 -10.74
CA ASP A 5 15.03 -6.20 -10.63
C ASP A 5 16.18 -5.58 -9.84
N ARG A 6 16.46 -4.33 -10.13
CA ARG A 6 17.31 -3.46 -9.30
C ARG A 6 16.38 -2.50 -8.57
N TYR A 7 16.40 -2.54 -7.27
CA TYR A 7 15.52 -1.72 -6.45
C TYR A 7 16.29 -0.91 -5.40
N VAL A 8 15.70 0.19 -4.97
CA VAL A 8 16.22 1.00 -3.88
C VAL A 8 15.27 0.91 -2.70
N PHE A 9 15.78 0.30 -1.63
CA PHE A 9 15.08 0.07 -0.37
C PHE A 9 16.05 0.33 0.77
N ARG A 10 15.70 1.19 1.71
CA ARG A 10 16.53 1.57 2.87
C ARG A 10 15.72 1.56 4.14
N ARG A 11 16.39 1.34 5.27
CA ARG A 11 15.78 1.31 6.60
C ARG A 11 16.66 2.01 7.63
N GLY A 12 16.01 2.60 8.64
CA GLY A 12 16.71 3.20 9.77
C GLY A 12 17.70 4.30 9.38
N ALA A 13 18.95 4.16 9.76
CA ALA A 13 19.99 5.13 9.45
C ALA A 13 20.29 5.24 7.95
N GLU A 14 20.22 4.12 7.20
CA GLU A 14 20.45 4.12 5.76
C GLU A 14 19.47 5.01 4.97
N VAL A 15 18.29 5.26 5.53
CA VAL A 15 17.31 6.18 4.91
C VAL A 15 17.85 7.60 4.96
N GLN A 16 18.42 8.01 6.10
CA GLN A 16 19.00 9.32 6.25
C GLN A 16 20.16 9.53 5.29
N ASP A 17 21.07 8.55 5.22
CA ASP A 17 22.24 8.60 4.33
C ASP A 17 21.81 8.72 2.86
N MET A 18 20.78 7.98 2.45
CA MET A 18 20.23 8.03 1.09
C MET A 18 19.66 9.42 0.77
N TRP A 19 18.87 10.00 1.66
CA TRP A 19 18.28 11.32 1.43
C TRP A 19 19.35 12.42 1.43
N ASP A 20 20.28 12.38 2.37
CA ASP A 20 21.37 13.36 2.46
C ASP A 20 22.21 13.33 1.19
N GLN A 21 22.55 12.14 0.67
CA GLN A 21 23.24 11.97 -0.60
C GLN A 21 22.42 12.52 -1.78
N MET A 22 21.14 12.17 -1.88
CA MET A 22 20.25 12.61 -2.96
C MET A 22 20.11 14.14 -2.98
N PHE A 23 19.79 14.75 -1.85
CA PHE A 23 19.61 16.21 -1.79
C PHE A 23 20.92 16.98 -1.95
N GLN A 24 22.02 16.43 -1.44
CA GLN A 24 23.35 17.03 -1.65
C GLN A 24 23.77 17.01 -3.12
N GLN A 25 23.53 15.92 -3.84
CA GLN A 25 23.79 15.84 -5.29
C GLN A 25 22.97 16.85 -6.07
N ARG A 26 21.71 17.06 -5.72
CA ARG A 26 20.84 18.06 -6.33
C ARG A 26 21.32 19.48 -6.07
N ARG A 27 21.72 19.77 -4.84
CA ARG A 27 22.32 21.08 -4.51
C ARG A 27 23.56 21.36 -5.36
N ILE A 28 24.45 20.37 -5.51
CA ILE A 28 25.66 20.50 -6.33
C ILE A 28 25.29 20.72 -7.82
N ALA A 29 24.23 20.09 -8.28
CA ALA A 29 23.74 20.23 -9.67
C ALA A 29 22.84 21.46 -9.90
N ASP A 30 22.67 22.32 -8.87
CA ASP A 30 21.77 23.49 -8.87
C ASP A 30 20.32 23.13 -9.26
N LYS A 31 19.85 21.97 -8.79
CA LYS A 31 18.49 21.48 -9.00
C LYS A 31 17.67 21.65 -7.74
N GLY A 32 16.56 22.39 -7.86
CA GLY A 32 15.59 22.54 -6.77
C GLY A 32 14.66 21.35 -6.62
N VAL A 33 13.94 21.31 -5.52
CA VAL A 33 12.92 20.31 -5.18
C VAL A 33 11.53 20.91 -5.31
N ARG A 34 10.68 20.30 -6.14
CA ARG A 34 9.24 20.54 -6.17
C ARG A 34 8.55 19.32 -5.62
N LEU A 35 8.12 19.41 -4.36
CA LEU A 35 7.66 18.32 -3.53
C LEU A 35 6.13 18.26 -3.44
N LEU A 36 5.56 17.09 -3.69
CA LEU A 36 4.24 16.71 -3.21
C LEU A 36 4.40 15.65 -2.13
N TYR A 37 4.05 15.99 -0.89
CA TYR A 37 4.03 15.05 0.22
C TYR A 37 2.59 14.65 0.52
N VAL A 38 2.26 13.37 0.35
CA VAL A 38 0.94 12.81 0.61
C VAL A 38 1.01 11.95 1.87
N GLY A 39 0.26 12.30 2.88
CA GLY A 39 0.20 11.58 4.17
C GLY A 39 -1.22 11.40 4.65
N GLY A 40 -1.41 10.57 5.68
CA GLY A 40 -2.73 10.32 6.26
C GLY A 40 -3.10 11.34 7.34
N ARG A 41 -4.34 11.83 7.30
CA ARG A 41 -4.98 12.47 8.43
C ARG A 41 -5.55 11.40 9.34
N GLY A 42 -4.69 10.78 10.15
CA GLY A 42 -5.03 9.67 11.04
C GLY A 42 -4.42 9.82 12.42
N PHE A 43 -4.80 8.96 13.35
CA PHE A 43 -4.33 8.97 14.74
C PHE A 43 -2.90 8.41 14.92
N ASP A 44 -2.30 7.82 13.90
CA ASP A 44 -1.00 7.17 14.00
C ASP A 44 0.15 8.19 13.99
N LEU A 45 0.75 8.39 15.12
CA LEU A 45 1.79 9.42 15.36
C LEU A 45 3.13 9.09 14.66
N ARG A 46 3.31 7.89 14.14
CA ARG A 46 4.53 7.50 13.43
C ARG A 46 4.81 8.40 12.22
N ALA A 47 3.78 8.93 11.59
CA ALA A 47 3.92 9.88 10.48
C ALA A 47 4.69 11.15 10.85
N GLN A 48 4.62 11.61 12.11
CA GLN A 48 5.39 12.77 12.54
C GLN A 48 6.89 12.50 12.52
N ALA A 49 7.32 11.34 13.03
CA ALA A 49 8.74 10.97 13.04
C ALA A 49 9.29 10.77 11.62
N VAL A 50 8.49 10.21 10.72
CA VAL A 50 8.85 10.05 9.29
C VAL A 50 9.03 11.41 8.64
N MET A 51 8.06 12.31 8.80
CA MET A 51 8.11 13.66 8.25
C MET A 51 9.28 14.49 8.82
N ASP A 52 9.53 14.41 10.12
CA ASP A 52 10.64 15.13 10.76
C ASP A 52 11.99 14.74 10.16
N ARG A 53 12.22 13.43 9.97
CA ARG A 53 13.46 12.95 9.33
C ARG A 53 13.58 13.41 7.90
N PHE A 54 12.50 13.30 7.11
CA PHE A 54 12.52 13.71 5.71
C PHE A 54 12.78 15.21 5.54
N ILE A 55 12.03 16.05 6.24
CA ILE A 55 12.24 17.52 6.23
C ILE A 55 13.62 17.89 6.77
N GLY A 56 14.08 17.18 7.81
CA GLY A 56 15.42 17.35 8.39
C GLY A 56 16.51 17.17 7.34
N SER A 57 16.44 16.12 6.50
CA SER A 57 17.40 15.89 5.41
C SER A 57 17.40 16.98 4.34
N ILE A 58 16.21 17.45 3.94
CA ILE A 58 16.14 18.59 2.99
C ILE A 58 16.83 19.81 3.56
N LYS A 59 16.54 20.16 4.80
CA LYS A 59 17.11 21.36 5.47
C LYS A 59 18.61 21.23 5.69
N SER A 60 19.09 20.07 6.18
CA SER A 60 20.52 19.85 6.47
C SER A 60 21.37 19.85 5.20
N SER A 61 20.82 19.37 4.07
CA SER A 61 21.52 19.36 2.78
C SER A 61 21.70 20.76 2.18
N GLY A 62 20.87 21.74 2.58
CA GLY A 62 20.81 23.07 1.96
C GLY A 62 20.28 23.04 0.52
N CYS A 63 19.57 21.99 0.13
CA CYS A 63 18.91 21.91 -1.17
C CYS A 63 17.75 22.91 -1.25
N MET A 64 17.63 23.63 -2.36
CA MET A 64 16.58 24.62 -2.56
C MET A 64 15.21 23.91 -2.72
N VAL A 65 14.24 24.34 -1.94
CA VAL A 65 12.83 23.95 -2.11
C VAL A 65 12.14 25.05 -2.92
N GLU A 66 11.85 24.76 -4.18
CA GLU A 66 11.15 25.69 -5.08
C GLU A 66 9.65 25.76 -4.75
N LYS A 67 9.07 24.60 -4.44
CA LYS A 67 7.65 24.45 -4.10
C LYS A 67 7.47 23.19 -3.27
N ALA A 68 6.67 23.27 -2.23
CA ALA A 68 6.27 22.10 -1.48
C ALA A 68 4.80 22.17 -1.07
N GLU A 69 4.10 21.06 -1.23
CA GLU A 69 2.68 20.91 -0.85
C GLU A 69 2.51 19.63 -0.03
N LEU A 70 1.84 19.74 1.11
CA LEU A 70 1.37 18.62 1.92
C LEU A 70 -0.11 18.37 1.63
N LEU A 71 -0.43 17.14 1.22
CA LEU A 71 -1.81 16.64 1.16
C LEU A 71 -2.05 15.67 2.31
N LEU A 72 -2.90 16.07 3.26
CA LEU A 72 -3.39 15.17 4.29
C LEU A 72 -4.68 14.49 3.81
N VAL A 73 -4.64 13.18 3.63
CA VAL A 73 -5.78 12.39 3.18
C VAL A 73 -6.51 11.81 4.39
N GLY A 74 -7.73 12.27 4.62
CA GLY A 74 -8.61 11.80 5.69
C GLY A 74 -9.71 10.87 5.18
N PHE A 75 -10.25 10.04 6.08
CA PHE A 75 -11.38 9.14 5.82
C PHE A 75 -12.49 9.37 6.82
N SER A 76 -13.73 9.49 6.34
CA SER A 76 -14.91 9.76 7.19
C SER A 76 -15.62 8.51 7.70
N GLY A 77 -15.31 7.32 7.17
CA GLY A 77 -16.06 6.08 7.42
C GLY A 77 -15.69 5.29 8.69
N TYR A 78 -14.65 5.70 9.45
CA TYR A 78 -14.21 4.94 10.62
C TYR A 78 -14.89 5.36 11.91
N GLN A 79 -15.30 4.39 12.70
CA GLN A 79 -15.77 4.60 14.07
C GLN A 79 -14.54 4.69 14.99
N LEU A 80 -14.17 5.90 15.35
CA LEU A 80 -13.10 6.19 16.31
C LEU A 80 -13.70 6.61 17.65
N SER A 81 -13.03 6.24 18.75
CA SER A 81 -13.33 6.82 20.06
C SER A 81 -13.06 8.33 20.06
N ASP A 82 -13.64 9.06 21.01
CA ASP A 82 -13.40 10.50 21.12
C ASP A 82 -11.90 10.81 21.31
N GLU A 83 -11.21 10.02 22.14
CA GLU A 83 -9.77 10.16 22.34
C GLU A 83 -8.97 9.99 21.04
N LEU A 84 -9.33 9.02 20.17
CA LEU A 84 -8.66 8.82 18.89
C LEU A 84 -9.02 9.89 17.86
N ARG A 85 -10.22 10.50 17.95
CA ARG A 85 -10.59 11.66 17.13
C ARG A 85 -9.77 12.89 17.51
N ASP A 86 -9.61 13.13 18.81
CA ASP A 86 -8.79 14.22 19.32
C ASP A 86 -7.33 14.03 18.91
N GLU A 87 -6.80 12.80 19.04
CA GLU A 87 -5.44 12.49 18.63
C GLU A 87 -5.26 12.61 17.10
N THR A 88 -6.27 12.24 16.29
CA THR A 88 -6.28 12.45 14.83
C THR A 88 -6.15 13.94 14.49
N THR A 89 -6.91 14.80 15.19
CA THR A 89 -6.88 16.25 14.96
C THR A 89 -5.55 16.84 15.40
N ALA A 90 -5.05 16.45 16.56
CA ALA A 90 -3.76 16.90 17.09
C ALA A 90 -2.60 16.49 16.16
N ASN A 91 -2.63 15.25 15.67
CA ASN A 91 -1.63 14.73 14.73
C ASN A 91 -1.63 15.52 13.42
N ALA A 92 -2.80 15.77 12.83
CA ALA A 92 -2.92 16.57 11.61
C ALA A 92 -2.33 17.97 11.78
N THR A 93 -2.71 18.67 12.87
CA THR A 93 -2.18 19.99 13.20
C THR A 93 -0.65 19.97 13.38
N ALA A 94 -0.12 18.93 14.03
CA ALA A 94 1.33 18.77 14.19
C ALA A 94 2.05 18.58 12.84
N LEU A 95 1.51 17.76 11.94
CA LEU A 95 2.05 17.53 10.59
C LEU A 95 2.03 18.83 9.76
N GLU A 96 0.91 19.57 9.77
CA GLU A 96 0.79 20.86 9.10
C GLU A 96 1.82 21.88 9.64
N SER A 97 1.95 21.97 10.96
CA SER A 97 2.92 22.84 11.60
C SER A 97 4.36 22.51 11.22
N LYS A 98 4.73 21.22 11.21
CA LYS A 98 6.08 20.77 10.79
C LYS A 98 6.35 21.09 9.33
N PHE A 99 5.37 20.86 8.46
CA PHE A 99 5.51 21.09 7.02
C PHE A 99 5.52 22.57 6.64
N SER A 100 4.91 23.44 7.42
CA SER A 100 4.88 24.90 7.19
C SER A 100 6.28 25.52 7.06
N ALA A 101 7.29 24.83 7.55
CA ALA A 101 8.69 25.24 7.43
C ALA A 101 9.27 25.15 6.01
N ILE A 102 8.60 24.43 5.08
CA ILE A 102 9.05 24.22 3.70
C ILE A 102 7.95 24.45 2.65
N GLY A 103 6.66 24.49 3.04
CA GLY A 103 5.56 24.59 2.09
C GLY A 103 4.20 24.85 2.71
N THR A 104 3.16 24.59 1.92
CA THR A 104 1.76 24.75 2.31
C THR A 104 1.09 23.38 2.52
N ALA A 105 0.00 23.36 3.30
CA ALA A 105 -0.76 22.14 3.57
C ALA A 105 -2.24 22.32 3.22
N ARG A 106 -2.88 21.24 2.76
CA ARG A 106 -4.32 21.12 2.63
C ARG A 106 -4.80 19.71 2.92
N THR A 107 -6.07 19.57 3.25
CA THR A 107 -6.70 18.27 3.52
C THR A 107 -7.63 17.87 2.37
N VAL A 108 -7.61 16.59 2.00
CA VAL A 108 -8.55 15.93 1.09
C VAL A 108 -9.29 14.86 1.88
N MET A 109 -10.61 14.91 1.90
CA MET A 109 -11.44 13.92 2.59
C MET A 109 -11.98 12.89 1.61
N ILE A 110 -11.80 11.60 1.92
CA ILE A 110 -12.34 10.46 1.19
C ILE A 110 -13.50 9.88 2.02
N GLY A 111 -14.67 9.75 1.42
CA GLY A 111 -15.87 9.24 2.06
C GLY A 111 -17.07 10.14 1.81
N SER A 112 -18.27 9.73 2.23
CA SER A 112 -19.47 10.54 2.05
C SER A 112 -19.36 11.83 2.86
N SER A 113 -19.32 12.96 2.19
CA SER A 113 -19.55 14.27 2.78
C SER A 113 -21.04 14.55 2.74
N ALA A 114 -21.62 14.82 3.91
CA ALA A 114 -22.95 15.35 4.15
C ALA A 114 -24.13 14.36 4.04
N GLU A 115 -24.99 14.47 5.05
CA GLU A 115 -26.33 13.93 5.10
C GLU A 115 -27.12 14.38 3.82
N GLY A 116 -27.40 13.43 2.92
CA GLY A 116 -28.35 13.66 1.82
C GLY A 116 -27.86 13.39 0.39
N GLU A 117 -26.61 13.01 0.14
CA GLU A 117 -26.21 12.51 -1.17
C GLU A 117 -26.24 10.98 -1.20
N ASP A 118 -26.85 10.43 -2.27
CA ASP A 118 -26.99 9.01 -2.54
C ASP A 118 -25.74 8.22 -2.13
N ASP A 119 -25.92 7.06 -1.50
CA ASP A 119 -24.90 6.11 -1.07
C ASP A 119 -23.90 5.78 -2.20
N LEU A 120 -22.91 6.64 -2.36
CA LEU A 120 -21.76 6.33 -3.21
C LEU A 120 -21.08 5.12 -2.58
N SER A 121 -21.00 4.01 -3.31
CA SER A 121 -20.30 2.84 -2.84
C SER A 121 -18.88 3.23 -2.36
N ALA A 122 -18.38 2.58 -1.31
CA ALA A 122 -17.05 2.87 -0.75
C ALA A 122 -15.94 2.85 -1.82
N SER A 123 -16.08 2.01 -2.85
CA SER A 123 -15.16 1.96 -3.99
C SER A 123 -15.21 3.22 -4.86
N ASN A 124 -16.37 3.83 -5.06
CA ASN A 124 -16.51 5.09 -5.81
C ASN A 124 -15.95 6.27 -5.03
N ALA A 125 -16.21 6.37 -3.73
CA ALA A 125 -15.66 7.41 -2.87
C ALA A 125 -14.13 7.35 -2.87
N LEU A 126 -13.56 6.14 -2.78
CA LEU A 126 -12.13 5.91 -2.85
C LEU A 126 -11.54 6.33 -4.21
N ARG A 127 -12.23 6.02 -5.32
CA ARG A 127 -11.83 6.43 -6.67
C ARG A 127 -11.80 7.95 -6.81
N MET A 128 -12.86 8.63 -6.40
CA MET A 128 -12.96 10.11 -6.48
C MET A 128 -11.86 10.79 -5.66
N GLY A 129 -11.64 10.35 -4.42
CA GLY A 129 -10.58 10.90 -3.58
C GLY A 129 -9.18 10.65 -4.13
N THR A 130 -8.96 9.47 -4.72
CA THR A 130 -7.69 9.16 -5.40
C THR A 130 -7.47 10.07 -6.60
N GLU A 131 -8.50 10.32 -7.42
CA GLU A 131 -8.44 11.24 -8.55
C GLU A 131 -8.13 12.68 -8.10
N GLU A 132 -8.67 13.11 -6.95
CA GLU A 132 -8.37 14.45 -6.40
C GLU A 132 -6.89 14.58 -6.02
N VAL A 133 -6.31 13.58 -5.37
CA VAL A 133 -4.87 13.56 -5.09
C VAL A 133 -4.06 13.58 -6.38
N LEU A 134 -4.45 12.79 -7.40
CA LEU A 134 -3.75 12.78 -8.69
C LEU A 134 -3.80 14.14 -9.42
N ARG A 135 -4.83 14.96 -9.24
CA ARG A 135 -4.88 16.32 -9.82
C ARG A 135 -3.79 17.24 -9.25
N ALA A 136 -3.29 16.95 -8.05
CA ALA A 136 -2.17 17.70 -7.47
C ALA A 136 -0.81 17.33 -8.11
N VAL A 137 -0.75 16.20 -8.82
CA VAL A 137 0.48 15.75 -9.51
C VAL A 137 0.60 16.50 -10.84
N ASN A 138 1.42 17.53 -10.89
CA ASN A 138 1.62 18.37 -12.09
C ASN A 138 3.11 18.44 -12.47
N ASP A 139 3.85 19.34 -11.82
CA ASP A 139 5.23 19.71 -12.15
C ASP A 139 6.25 19.31 -11.08
N GLN A 140 5.91 18.36 -10.22
CA GLN A 140 6.77 17.89 -9.14
C GLN A 140 8.02 17.17 -9.68
N THR A 141 9.12 17.33 -8.94
CA THR A 141 10.31 16.48 -9.09
C THR A 141 10.24 15.27 -8.15
N ASP A 142 9.52 15.42 -7.04
CA ASP A 142 9.43 14.44 -5.99
C ASP A 142 7.99 14.28 -5.48
N ILE A 143 7.56 13.04 -5.41
CA ILE A 143 6.32 12.63 -4.75
C ILE A 143 6.68 11.69 -3.62
N VAL A 144 6.27 12.04 -2.41
CA VAL A 144 6.38 11.20 -1.24
C VAL A 144 4.98 10.75 -0.85
N LEU A 145 4.77 9.44 -0.75
CA LEU A 145 3.57 8.85 -0.17
C LEU A 145 3.93 8.22 1.19
N ASP A 146 3.64 8.92 2.27
CA ASP A 146 3.80 8.41 3.63
C ASP A 146 2.59 7.58 4.02
N VAL A 147 2.78 6.26 4.10
CA VAL A 147 1.71 5.31 4.42
C VAL A 147 1.58 5.04 5.92
N SER A 148 2.36 5.72 6.76
CA SER A 148 2.41 5.46 8.20
C SER A 148 1.04 5.57 8.87
N SER A 149 0.29 6.63 8.57
CA SER A 149 -1.04 6.91 9.13
C SER A 149 -2.21 6.69 8.15
N LEU A 150 -1.93 6.21 6.93
CA LEU A 150 -2.96 5.91 5.95
C LEU A 150 -3.59 4.53 6.17
N PRO A 151 -4.92 4.40 6.03
CA PRO A 151 -5.58 3.10 5.94
C PRO A 151 -5.16 2.34 4.68
N ARG A 152 -5.30 1.00 4.74
CA ARG A 152 -4.80 0.12 3.67
C ARG A 152 -5.38 0.41 2.30
N ILE A 153 -6.69 0.57 2.22
CA ILE A 153 -7.37 0.89 0.95
C ILE A 153 -6.86 2.19 0.34
N ALA A 154 -6.54 3.18 1.18
CA ALA A 154 -6.06 4.47 0.74
C ALA A 154 -4.66 4.39 0.14
N TYR A 155 -3.69 3.87 0.92
CA TYR A 155 -2.32 3.85 0.39
C TYR A 155 -2.16 2.90 -0.79
N LEU A 156 -2.94 1.80 -0.87
CA LEU A 156 -2.94 0.94 -2.04
C LEU A 156 -3.47 1.67 -3.27
N SER A 157 -4.63 2.34 -3.15
CA SER A 157 -5.23 3.09 -4.25
C SER A 157 -4.30 4.21 -4.72
N LEU A 158 -3.75 4.99 -3.80
CA LEU A 158 -2.86 6.10 -4.12
C LEU A 158 -1.56 5.62 -4.78
N MET A 159 -0.89 4.62 -4.19
CA MET A 159 0.34 4.07 -4.75
C MET A 159 0.14 3.52 -6.16
N LEU A 160 -0.90 2.70 -6.34
CA LEU A 160 -1.17 2.08 -7.63
C LEU A 160 -1.60 3.09 -8.69
N ALA A 161 -2.36 4.12 -8.31
CA ALA A 161 -2.75 5.19 -9.21
C ALA A 161 -1.57 6.09 -9.59
N LEU A 162 -0.68 6.42 -8.65
CA LEU A 162 0.56 7.13 -8.91
C LEU A 162 1.46 6.33 -9.87
N LEU A 163 1.62 5.03 -9.63
CA LEU A 163 2.39 4.17 -10.53
C LEU A 163 1.77 4.12 -11.93
N GLN A 164 0.45 3.99 -12.07
CA GLN A 164 -0.22 4.01 -13.37
C GLN A 164 0.02 5.33 -14.13
N ARG A 165 0.15 6.45 -13.43
CA ARG A 165 0.46 7.75 -14.03
C ARG A 165 1.92 7.90 -14.41
N LEU A 166 2.84 7.40 -13.57
CA LEU A 166 4.29 7.60 -13.75
C LEU A 166 4.95 6.53 -14.63
N VAL A 167 4.40 5.32 -14.65
CA VAL A 167 4.91 4.16 -15.40
C VAL A 167 3.77 3.50 -16.17
N PRO A 168 3.11 4.22 -17.10
CA PRO A 168 1.92 3.69 -17.78
C PRO A 168 2.23 2.56 -18.75
N ASN A 169 3.48 2.44 -19.18
CA ASN A 169 3.91 1.50 -20.22
C ASN A 169 5.24 0.85 -19.86
N ARG A 170 5.31 -0.47 -20.00
CA ARG A 170 6.53 -1.25 -19.81
C ARG A 170 7.49 -1.18 -21.02
N GLY A 171 7.01 -0.73 -22.17
CA GLY A 171 7.77 -0.72 -23.43
C GLY A 171 8.88 0.35 -23.49
N ASP A 172 8.93 1.26 -22.52
CA ASP A 172 10.00 2.24 -22.45
C ASP A 172 11.35 1.58 -22.13
N PRO A 173 12.46 2.07 -22.68
CA PRO A 173 13.80 1.54 -22.39
C PRO A 173 14.16 1.58 -20.89
N VAL A 174 13.70 2.61 -20.18
CA VAL A 174 13.92 2.83 -18.75
C VAL A 174 12.61 3.24 -18.08
N PRO A 175 11.63 2.33 -17.97
CA PRO A 175 10.26 2.70 -17.62
C PRO A 175 10.14 3.38 -16.25
N LEU A 176 10.98 3.01 -15.28
CA LEU A 176 10.96 3.60 -13.94
C LEU A 176 11.59 5.00 -13.87
N ALA A 177 12.38 5.41 -14.85
CA ALA A 177 12.96 6.74 -14.93
C ALA A 177 12.23 7.65 -15.95
N ALA A 178 11.35 7.11 -16.78
CA ALA A 178 10.77 7.79 -17.94
C ALA A 178 10.00 9.08 -17.57
N SER A 179 9.34 9.11 -16.43
CA SER A 179 8.62 10.31 -15.96
C SER A 179 9.53 11.41 -15.43
N GLY A 180 10.78 11.12 -15.08
CA GLY A 180 11.69 12.03 -14.40
C GLY A 180 11.26 12.39 -12.96
N ILE A 181 10.20 11.79 -12.43
CA ILE A 181 9.65 12.05 -11.09
C ILE A 181 10.08 10.96 -10.14
N ASN A 182 10.63 11.34 -8.99
CA ASN A 182 10.95 10.42 -7.92
C ASN A 182 9.69 10.12 -7.10
N LEU A 183 9.21 8.88 -7.13
CA LEU A 183 8.16 8.40 -6.24
C LEU A 183 8.79 7.59 -5.11
N GLN A 184 8.62 8.06 -3.89
CA GLN A 184 9.05 7.38 -2.68
C GLN A 184 7.86 7.01 -1.82
N ILE A 185 7.84 5.77 -1.32
CA ILE A 185 6.90 5.33 -0.29
C ILE A 185 7.63 5.30 1.04
N LEU A 186 7.11 6.01 2.03
CA LEU A 186 7.67 6.04 3.38
C LEU A 186 6.79 5.25 4.35
N VAL A 187 7.43 4.51 5.24
CA VAL A 187 6.75 3.70 6.25
C VAL A 187 7.41 3.90 7.60
N GLY A 188 6.64 4.37 8.59
CA GLY A 188 7.03 4.28 10.00
C GLY A 188 6.70 2.90 10.55
N GLU A 189 7.70 2.09 10.83
CA GLU A 189 7.54 0.72 11.32
C GLU A 189 7.72 0.66 12.83
N ASP A 190 6.77 0.03 13.52
CA ASP A 190 6.87 -0.32 14.93
C ASP A 190 6.04 -1.60 15.15
N ALA A 191 6.72 -2.74 15.24
CA ALA A 191 6.06 -4.04 15.38
C ALA A 191 5.28 -4.17 16.68
N ASP A 192 5.76 -3.54 17.76
CA ASP A 192 5.06 -3.55 19.05
C ASP A 192 3.76 -2.75 18.98
N LEU A 193 3.77 -1.63 18.30
CA LEU A 193 2.56 -0.84 18.08
C LEU A 193 1.60 -1.57 17.13
N ASP A 194 2.09 -2.13 16.02
CA ASP A 194 1.28 -2.83 15.05
C ASP A 194 0.54 -4.03 15.67
N SER A 195 1.16 -4.73 16.63
CA SER A 195 0.52 -5.83 17.37
C SER A 195 -0.61 -5.38 18.30
N LYS A 196 -0.61 -4.12 18.72
CA LYS A 196 -1.61 -3.52 19.62
C LYS A 196 -2.76 -2.84 18.89
N ILE A 197 -2.57 -2.48 17.62
CA ILE A 197 -3.65 -1.92 16.80
C ILE A 197 -4.60 -3.05 16.40
N GLN A 198 -5.78 -3.05 17.00
CA GLN A 198 -6.84 -4.01 16.66
C GLN A 198 -7.81 -3.36 15.66
N SER A 199 -8.27 -4.14 14.72
CA SER A 199 -9.34 -3.76 13.81
C SER A 199 -10.53 -4.67 14.07
N GLU A 200 -11.66 -4.06 14.35
CA GLU A 200 -12.88 -4.74 14.70
C GLU A 200 -13.94 -4.54 13.61
N ASP A 201 -14.86 -5.48 13.53
CA ASP A 201 -16.03 -5.46 12.67
C ASP A 201 -15.70 -5.17 11.19
N PRO A 202 -15.56 -6.20 10.35
CA PRO A 202 -15.39 -5.97 8.93
C PRO A 202 -16.59 -5.19 8.37
N SER A 203 -16.34 -4.29 7.44
CA SER A 203 -17.39 -3.57 6.72
C SER A 203 -18.36 -4.55 6.06
N ASN A 204 -19.63 -4.15 5.96
CA ASN A 204 -20.63 -4.94 5.23
C ASN A 204 -20.30 -4.99 3.73
N GLU A 205 -19.63 -3.96 3.21
CA GLU A 205 -19.22 -3.86 1.82
C GLU A 205 -17.75 -4.19 1.64
N LEU A 206 -17.44 -4.91 0.56
CA LEU A 206 -16.08 -5.13 0.11
C LEU A 206 -15.64 -3.99 -0.80
N VAL A 207 -14.44 -3.50 -0.59
CA VAL A 207 -13.82 -2.49 -1.43
C VAL A 207 -12.91 -3.17 -2.45
N LEU A 208 -13.10 -2.85 -3.73
CA LEU A 208 -12.17 -3.21 -4.79
C LEU A 208 -11.24 -2.02 -5.05
N ILE A 209 -9.95 -2.24 -5.02
CA ILE A 209 -8.99 -1.17 -5.31
C ILE A 209 -9.20 -0.66 -6.75
N PRO A 210 -9.40 0.67 -6.95
CA PRO A 210 -9.65 1.25 -8.26
C PRO A 210 -8.60 0.83 -9.30
N GLY A 211 -9.09 0.38 -10.45
CA GLY A 211 -8.24 -0.15 -11.53
C GLY A 211 -7.75 -1.58 -11.32
N PHE A 212 -8.07 -2.24 -10.18
CA PHE A 212 -7.71 -3.63 -9.87
C PHE A 212 -8.95 -4.41 -9.46
N ALA A 213 -9.91 -4.51 -10.37
CA ALA A 213 -11.18 -5.20 -10.21
C ALA A 213 -11.47 -6.22 -11.32
N SER A 214 -10.70 -6.20 -12.40
CA SER A 214 -11.01 -6.93 -13.63
C SER A 214 -11.17 -8.45 -13.44
N ALA A 215 -10.38 -9.08 -12.56
CA ALA A 215 -10.52 -10.51 -12.28
C ALA A 215 -11.89 -10.90 -11.71
N LEU A 216 -12.63 -9.97 -11.12
CA LEU A 216 -13.93 -10.23 -10.50
C LEU A 216 -15.11 -9.60 -11.26
N GLN A 217 -14.85 -8.61 -12.10
CA GLN A 217 -15.88 -7.83 -12.80
C GLN A 217 -15.97 -8.09 -14.30
N THR A 218 -14.93 -8.69 -14.91
CA THR A 218 -14.93 -8.94 -16.36
C THR A 218 -15.73 -10.19 -16.69
N GLU A 219 -16.81 -10.01 -17.43
CA GLU A 219 -17.76 -11.09 -17.78
C GLU A 219 -17.15 -12.14 -18.71
N SER A 220 -16.36 -11.72 -19.69
CA SER A 220 -15.70 -12.63 -20.66
C SER A 220 -14.71 -13.62 -20.03
N THR A 221 -14.24 -13.36 -18.82
CA THR A 221 -13.32 -14.24 -18.07
C THR A 221 -13.98 -14.92 -16.87
N ARG A 222 -15.30 -14.79 -16.72
CA ARG A 222 -16.03 -15.28 -15.54
C ARG A 222 -15.85 -16.77 -15.29
N ASP A 223 -15.79 -17.54 -16.34
CA ASP A 223 -15.66 -19.02 -16.29
C ASP A 223 -14.20 -19.49 -16.17
N TRP A 224 -13.23 -18.57 -16.21
CA TRP A 224 -11.84 -18.95 -16.07
C TRP A 224 -11.51 -19.32 -14.63
N PRO A 225 -10.57 -20.25 -14.41
CA PRO A 225 -10.08 -20.58 -13.08
C PRO A 225 -9.67 -19.33 -12.30
N LEU A 226 -10.07 -19.27 -11.05
CA LEU A 226 -9.68 -18.20 -10.14
C LEU A 226 -8.57 -18.70 -9.23
N VAL A 227 -7.47 -17.96 -9.15
CA VAL A 227 -6.37 -18.20 -8.23
C VAL A 227 -6.34 -17.07 -7.21
N TRP A 228 -6.54 -17.40 -5.95
CA TRP A 228 -6.57 -16.44 -4.85
C TRP A 228 -5.33 -16.53 -3.99
N PHE A 229 -4.69 -15.39 -3.75
CA PHE A 229 -3.52 -15.22 -2.90
C PHE A 229 -3.90 -14.40 -1.65
N PRO A 230 -4.43 -15.02 -0.58
CA PRO A 230 -4.60 -14.34 0.69
C PRO A 230 -3.23 -14.18 1.37
N VAL A 231 -2.80 -12.93 1.52
CA VAL A 231 -1.55 -12.58 2.20
C VAL A 231 -1.86 -12.38 3.67
N LEU A 232 -1.46 -13.32 4.52
CA LEU A 232 -1.97 -13.47 5.87
C LEU A 232 -1.27 -12.56 6.88
N GLY A 233 -2.03 -12.05 7.82
CA GLY A 233 -1.58 -11.28 8.97
C GLY A 233 -2.43 -11.56 10.19
N GLU A 234 -1.96 -11.28 11.38
CA GLU A 234 -2.61 -11.61 12.65
C GLU A 234 -3.94 -10.88 12.83
N ASN A 235 -4.90 -11.56 13.49
CA ASN A 235 -6.19 -11.00 13.89
C ASN A 235 -7.05 -10.50 12.71
N ARG A 236 -7.03 -11.19 11.56
CA ARG A 236 -7.74 -10.79 10.33
C ARG A 236 -8.64 -11.90 9.76
N VAL A 237 -8.96 -12.90 10.56
CA VAL A 237 -9.78 -14.06 10.11
C VAL A 237 -11.14 -13.60 9.60
N SER A 238 -11.80 -12.66 10.30
CA SER A 238 -13.12 -12.16 9.90
C SER A 238 -13.10 -11.42 8.56
N GLN A 239 -12.05 -10.62 8.31
CA GLN A 239 -11.86 -9.95 7.03
C GLN A 239 -11.58 -10.95 5.91
N LEU A 240 -10.77 -12.00 6.18
CA LEU A 240 -10.52 -13.06 5.21
C LEU A 240 -11.82 -13.80 4.88
N GLN A 241 -12.59 -14.20 5.89
CA GLN A 241 -13.87 -14.89 5.68
C GLN A 241 -14.82 -14.05 4.85
N LYS A 242 -14.96 -12.75 5.15
CA LYS A 242 -15.82 -11.85 4.38
C LYS A 242 -15.44 -11.82 2.88
N VAL A 243 -14.17 -11.72 2.54
CA VAL A 243 -13.71 -11.78 1.14
C VAL A 243 -13.97 -13.16 0.54
N MET A 244 -13.71 -14.22 1.30
CA MET A 244 -13.87 -15.60 0.85
C MET A 244 -15.33 -15.93 0.54
N ASP A 245 -16.25 -15.55 1.44
CA ASP A 245 -17.67 -15.88 1.31
C ASP A 245 -18.36 -15.08 0.22
N ASP A 246 -17.99 -13.81 0.06
CA ASP A 246 -18.66 -12.90 -0.89
C ASP A 246 -18.09 -13.00 -2.33
N LEU A 247 -16.79 -13.30 -2.48
CA LEU A 247 -16.13 -13.14 -3.78
C LEU A 247 -15.38 -14.37 -4.30
N ILE A 248 -15.01 -15.31 -3.43
CA ILE A 248 -14.14 -16.42 -3.83
C ILE A 248 -14.95 -17.70 -4.02
N PRO A 249 -15.13 -18.19 -5.25
CA PRO A 249 -15.87 -19.43 -5.51
C PRO A 249 -15.21 -20.63 -4.83
N THR A 250 -16.01 -21.66 -4.53
CA THR A 250 -15.51 -22.89 -3.90
C THR A 250 -14.47 -23.62 -4.76
N SER A 251 -14.53 -23.46 -6.07
CA SER A 251 -13.58 -24.03 -7.03
C SER A 251 -12.29 -23.24 -7.21
N ALA A 252 -12.10 -22.15 -6.44
CA ALA A 252 -10.89 -21.34 -6.56
C ALA A 252 -9.67 -22.10 -6.05
N GLU A 253 -8.55 -21.96 -6.77
CA GLU A 253 -7.24 -22.36 -6.26
C GLU A 253 -6.78 -21.34 -5.21
N ILE A 254 -6.44 -21.81 -4.01
CA ILE A 254 -6.05 -20.94 -2.91
C ILE A 254 -4.56 -21.12 -2.61
N CYS A 255 -3.82 -20.00 -2.61
CA CYS A 255 -2.38 -19.96 -2.33
C CYS A 255 -2.11 -19.01 -1.17
N PRO A 256 -2.22 -19.46 0.10
CA PRO A 256 -1.94 -18.62 1.26
C PRO A 256 -0.50 -18.14 1.25
N VAL A 257 -0.30 -16.85 1.54
CA VAL A 257 1.04 -16.25 1.61
C VAL A 257 1.37 -15.92 3.07
N LEU A 258 2.44 -16.53 3.58
CA LEU A 258 2.91 -16.38 4.96
C LEU A 258 4.19 -15.55 5.03
N PRO A 259 4.38 -14.76 6.11
CA PRO A 259 5.62 -14.03 6.32
C PRO A 259 6.76 -14.99 6.67
N HIS A 260 7.76 -15.10 5.78
CA HIS A 260 9.00 -15.84 6.03
C HIS A 260 10.10 -15.40 5.05
N PRO A 261 11.33 -15.09 5.50
CA PRO A 261 11.71 -14.97 6.91
C PRO A 261 10.99 -13.83 7.62
N SER A 262 10.78 -14.00 8.93
CA SER A 262 10.18 -12.99 9.79
C SER A 262 11.03 -12.75 11.03
N ARG A 263 10.84 -11.58 11.69
CA ARG A 263 11.53 -11.26 12.96
C ARG A 263 11.24 -12.31 14.03
N GLU A 264 10.03 -12.84 14.01
CA GLU A 264 9.60 -13.90 14.92
C GLU A 264 9.54 -15.23 14.16
N PRO A 265 10.48 -16.16 14.42
CA PRO A 265 10.64 -17.39 13.61
C PRO A 265 9.37 -18.24 13.48
N ARG A 266 8.52 -18.25 14.53
CA ARG A 266 7.27 -19.06 14.58
C ARG A 266 6.04 -18.28 14.10
N ARG A 267 6.20 -17.12 13.52
CA ARG A 267 5.08 -16.29 13.08
C ARG A 267 4.24 -16.99 12.01
N GLY A 268 4.89 -17.59 11.03
CA GLY A 268 4.22 -18.38 9.99
C GLY A 268 3.39 -19.53 10.57
N ASP A 269 3.95 -20.27 11.53
CA ASP A 269 3.25 -21.40 12.18
C ASP A 269 1.99 -20.93 12.94
N ARG A 270 2.08 -19.79 13.66
CA ARG A 270 0.91 -19.24 14.36
C ARG A 270 -0.19 -18.84 13.38
N LEU A 271 0.17 -18.20 12.25
CA LEU A 271 -0.79 -17.87 11.22
C LEU A 271 -1.43 -19.11 10.60
N LEU A 272 -0.68 -20.18 10.37
CA LEU A 272 -1.25 -21.46 9.91
C LEU A 272 -2.29 -21.99 10.90
N ILE A 273 -2.03 -21.90 12.21
CA ILE A 273 -2.98 -22.31 13.25
C ILE A 273 -4.20 -21.39 13.27
N GLU A 274 -4.00 -20.07 13.21
CA GLU A 274 -5.07 -19.07 13.24
C GLU A 274 -6.03 -19.23 12.06
N TYR A 275 -5.50 -19.48 10.87
CA TYR A 275 -6.28 -19.62 9.65
C TYR A 275 -6.63 -21.06 9.27
N LYS A 276 -6.36 -22.02 10.17
CA LYS A 276 -6.62 -23.45 9.93
C LYS A 276 -8.06 -23.70 9.51
N GLY A 277 -9.02 -23.20 10.30
CA GLY A 277 -10.45 -23.43 10.05
C GLY A 277 -10.89 -22.98 8.66
N PRO A 278 -10.77 -21.71 8.31
CA PRO A 278 -11.30 -21.21 7.04
C PRO A 278 -10.54 -21.70 5.80
N LEU A 279 -9.22 -21.82 5.85
CA LEU A 279 -8.44 -22.15 4.66
C LEU A 279 -8.16 -23.64 4.49
N PHE A 280 -7.81 -24.33 5.56
CA PHE A 280 -7.34 -25.71 5.47
C PHE A 280 -8.42 -26.74 5.77
N ASP A 281 -9.28 -26.49 6.77
CA ASP A 281 -10.35 -27.42 7.12
C ASP A 281 -11.60 -27.22 6.22
N ALA A 282 -12.06 -25.98 6.00
CA ALA A 282 -13.27 -25.69 5.23
C ALA A 282 -13.05 -25.68 3.70
N ARG A 283 -11.89 -25.23 3.24
CA ARG A 283 -11.53 -25.12 1.82
C ARG A 283 -10.55 -26.21 1.35
N GLU A 284 -10.12 -27.09 2.24
CA GLU A 284 -9.20 -28.21 1.95
C GLU A 284 -7.95 -27.78 1.19
N THR A 285 -7.46 -26.56 1.47
CA THR A 285 -6.30 -25.99 0.77
C THR A 285 -5.05 -26.85 1.02
N PRO A 286 -4.39 -27.35 -0.01
CA PRO A 286 -3.18 -28.14 0.17
C PRO A 286 -2.04 -27.31 0.80
N LEU A 287 -1.31 -27.86 1.77
CA LEU A 287 -0.14 -27.18 2.36
C LEU A 287 0.96 -26.89 1.32
N THR A 288 1.00 -27.62 0.23
CA THR A 288 1.91 -27.39 -0.89
C THR A 288 1.64 -26.08 -1.64
N ASN A 289 0.46 -25.50 -1.47
CA ASN A 289 0.08 -24.24 -2.06
C ASN A 289 0.53 -23.03 -1.24
N VAL A 290 1.02 -23.26 -0.02
CA VAL A 290 1.52 -22.19 0.84
C VAL A 290 2.75 -21.55 0.21
N LEU A 291 2.71 -20.23 0.09
CA LEU A 291 3.82 -19.40 -0.37
C LEU A 291 4.42 -18.65 0.81
N TYR A 292 5.68 -18.31 0.68
CA TYR A 292 6.39 -17.53 1.68
C TYR A 292 6.87 -16.21 1.09
N ALA A 293 6.70 -15.12 1.85
CA ALA A 293 7.13 -13.79 1.45
C ALA A 293 7.89 -13.12 2.60
N HIS A 294 8.97 -12.43 2.26
CA HIS A 294 9.83 -11.77 3.25
C HIS A 294 9.06 -10.68 4.00
N GLU A 295 9.03 -10.77 5.34
CA GLU A 295 8.22 -9.87 6.18
C GLU A 295 8.60 -8.39 6.03
N SER A 296 9.88 -8.11 5.97
CA SER A 296 10.44 -6.76 6.05
C SER A 296 11.09 -6.27 4.75
N ASN A 297 10.98 -7.02 3.65
CA ASN A 297 11.46 -6.59 2.34
C ASN A 297 10.33 -6.67 1.29
N PRO A 298 9.74 -5.52 0.89
CA PRO A 298 8.62 -5.50 -0.04
C PRO A 298 9.00 -6.01 -1.43
N PHE A 299 10.25 -5.85 -1.86
CA PHE A 299 10.67 -6.31 -3.19
C PHE A 299 10.89 -7.83 -3.25
N GLU A 300 11.26 -8.46 -2.14
CA GLU A 300 11.29 -9.92 -2.08
C GLU A 300 9.86 -10.50 -2.05
N ALA A 301 8.94 -9.88 -1.30
CA ALA A 301 7.52 -10.24 -1.34
C ALA A 301 6.95 -10.06 -2.76
N TYR A 302 7.26 -8.96 -3.43
CA TYR A 302 6.91 -8.71 -4.83
C TYR A 302 7.41 -9.82 -5.76
N ARG A 303 8.70 -10.19 -5.68
CA ARG A 303 9.29 -11.23 -6.54
C ARG A 303 8.64 -12.58 -6.35
N GLN A 304 8.41 -12.97 -5.10
CA GLN A 304 7.79 -14.26 -4.77
C GLN A 304 6.36 -14.34 -5.31
N LEU A 305 5.55 -13.32 -5.05
CA LEU A 305 4.17 -13.32 -5.49
C LEU A 305 4.05 -13.19 -7.02
N LEU A 306 4.81 -12.28 -7.62
CA LEU A 306 4.85 -12.14 -9.08
C LEU A 306 5.27 -13.45 -9.78
N GLY A 307 6.29 -14.14 -9.24
CA GLY A 307 6.72 -15.43 -9.74
C GLY A 307 5.62 -16.50 -9.67
N ALA A 308 4.87 -16.54 -8.58
CA ALA A 308 3.74 -17.44 -8.42
C ALA A 308 2.62 -17.11 -9.44
N MET A 309 2.22 -15.84 -9.53
CA MET A 309 1.21 -15.38 -10.49
C MET A 309 1.59 -15.73 -11.94
N LYS A 310 2.85 -15.48 -12.34
CA LYS A 310 3.36 -15.80 -13.68
C LYS A 310 3.36 -17.31 -13.95
N ARG A 311 3.62 -18.15 -12.93
CA ARG A 311 3.52 -19.63 -13.07
C ARG A 311 2.09 -20.04 -13.32
N TYR A 312 1.12 -19.58 -12.53
CA TYR A 312 -0.30 -19.89 -12.74
C TYR A 312 -0.80 -19.41 -14.10
N LYS A 313 -0.49 -18.17 -14.49
CA LYS A 313 -0.82 -17.64 -15.82
C LYS A 313 -0.34 -18.60 -16.93
N ARG A 314 0.93 -19.03 -16.84
CA ARG A 314 1.51 -19.93 -17.84
C ARG A 314 0.85 -21.32 -17.84
N SER A 315 0.65 -21.90 -16.66
CA SER A 315 0.08 -23.24 -16.53
C SER A 315 -1.37 -23.30 -17.00
N LEU A 316 -2.16 -22.25 -16.73
CA LEU A 316 -3.58 -22.21 -17.08
C LEU A 316 -3.86 -21.60 -18.47
N SER A 317 -2.84 -21.14 -19.19
CA SER A 317 -2.99 -20.61 -20.56
C SER A 317 -3.55 -21.63 -21.55
N VAL A 318 -3.28 -22.93 -21.32
CA VAL A 318 -3.80 -24.02 -22.16
C VAL A 318 -5.34 -24.17 -22.11
N ILE A 319 -5.99 -23.64 -21.07
CA ILE A 319 -7.45 -23.65 -20.91
C ILE A 319 -8.06 -22.25 -21.01
N GLY A 320 -7.34 -21.30 -21.64
CA GLY A 320 -7.79 -19.93 -21.91
C GLY A 320 -7.16 -18.89 -21.01
N GLY A 321 -6.76 -19.21 -19.79
CA GLY A 321 -6.15 -18.27 -18.83
C GLY A 321 -6.62 -18.47 -17.40
N CYS A 322 -6.38 -17.47 -16.57
CA CYS A 322 -6.84 -17.45 -15.19
C CYS A 322 -7.13 -16.02 -14.69
N ARG A 323 -7.93 -15.96 -13.64
CA ARG A 323 -8.19 -14.73 -12.88
C ARG A 323 -7.33 -14.74 -11.62
N LEU A 324 -6.64 -13.64 -11.35
CA LEU A 324 -5.74 -13.51 -10.19
C LEU A 324 -6.35 -12.56 -9.16
N VAL A 325 -6.50 -13.03 -7.95
CA VAL A 325 -7.05 -12.23 -6.84
C VAL A 325 -6.05 -12.19 -5.70
N VAL A 326 -5.75 -11.00 -5.19
CA VAL A 326 -4.83 -10.82 -4.06
C VAL A 326 -5.54 -10.06 -2.95
N THR A 327 -5.65 -10.65 -1.78
CA THR A 327 -6.18 -9.99 -0.58
C THR A 327 -5.07 -9.87 0.44
N SER A 328 -4.59 -8.65 0.68
CA SER A 328 -3.50 -8.44 1.62
C SER A 328 -4.01 -8.06 3.00
N LEU A 329 -3.75 -8.94 3.97
CA LEU A 329 -4.08 -8.77 5.40
C LEU A 329 -2.82 -8.59 6.26
N ALA A 330 -1.63 -8.72 5.66
CA ALA A 330 -0.33 -8.68 6.32
C ALA A 330 0.14 -7.23 6.67
N SER A 331 1.40 -7.10 7.10
CA SER A 331 2.05 -5.81 7.37
C SER A 331 2.10 -4.90 6.14
N LYS A 332 2.36 -3.61 6.36
CA LYS A 332 2.46 -2.61 5.27
C LYS A 332 3.47 -3.01 4.21
N LEU A 333 4.66 -3.49 4.60
CA LEU A 333 5.73 -3.82 3.64
C LEU A 333 5.35 -5.01 2.73
N ILE A 334 4.82 -6.09 3.29
CA ILE A 334 4.36 -7.23 2.46
C ILE A 334 3.20 -6.79 1.56
N THR A 335 2.29 -5.96 2.09
CA THR A 335 1.15 -5.43 1.33
C THR A 335 1.61 -4.58 0.14
N LEU A 336 2.61 -3.72 0.33
CA LEU A 336 3.20 -2.94 -0.75
C LEU A 336 3.84 -3.84 -1.81
N GLY A 337 4.59 -4.86 -1.39
CA GLY A 337 5.16 -5.86 -2.30
C GLY A 337 4.11 -6.62 -3.11
N ALA A 338 3.03 -7.04 -2.47
CA ALA A 338 1.91 -7.71 -3.13
C ALA A 338 1.23 -6.80 -4.16
N ALA A 339 1.06 -5.52 -3.84
CA ALA A 339 0.49 -4.53 -4.75
C ALA A 339 1.41 -4.27 -5.96
N LEU A 340 2.74 -4.22 -5.76
CA LEU A 340 3.70 -4.11 -6.87
C LEU A 340 3.63 -5.33 -7.81
N ALA A 341 3.42 -6.53 -7.27
CA ALA A 341 3.21 -7.73 -8.08
C ALA A 341 1.93 -7.64 -8.92
N CYS A 342 0.83 -7.19 -8.32
CA CYS A 342 -0.42 -6.95 -9.03
C CYS A 342 -0.26 -5.88 -10.12
N TYR A 343 0.49 -4.81 -9.83
CA TYR A 343 0.75 -3.74 -10.78
C TYR A 343 1.52 -4.24 -12.00
N GLU A 344 2.62 -4.96 -11.82
CA GLU A 344 3.39 -5.51 -12.95
C GLU A 344 2.58 -6.54 -13.75
N MET A 345 1.80 -7.40 -13.06
CA MET A 345 0.91 -8.34 -13.76
C MET A 345 -0.11 -7.60 -14.62
N LYS A 346 -0.65 -6.46 -14.15
CA LYS A 346 -1.58 -5.64 -14.93
C LYS A 346 -0.92 -5.01 -16.15
N LEU A 347 0.32 -4.55 -16.05
CA LEU A 347 1.08 -4.02 -17.20
C LEU A 347 1.37 -5.09 -18.25
N ASP A 348 1.47 -6.35 -17.85
CA ASP A 348 1.69 -7.50 -18.74
C ASP A 348 0.39 -8.00 -19.42
N ILE A 349 -0.77 -7.37 -19.13
CA ILE A 349 -2.04 -7.71 -19.79
C ILE A 349 -2.03 -7.18 -21.22
N VAL A 350 -2.07 -8.11 -22.16
CA VAL A 350 -2.25 -7.83 -23.58
C VAL A 350 -3.57 -8.41 -24.00
N ASN A 351 -4.46 -7.62 -24.60
CA ASN A 351 -5.75 -8.06 -25.15
C ASN A 351 -6.74 -8.70 -24.16
N GLY A 352 -6.60 -8.46 -22.85
CA GLY A 352 -7.55 -8.98 -21.85
C GLY A 352 -7.36 -10.45 -21.49
N ASP A 353 -6.18 -11.00 -21.70
CA ASP A 353 -5.87 -12.44 -21.50
C ASP A 353 -6.06 -12.94 -20.06
N TYR A 354 -6.19 -12.08 -19.08
CA TYR A 354 -6.47 -12.42 -17.67
C TYR A 354 -6.82 -11.15 -16.89
N GLY A 355 -7.40 -11.34 -15.71
CA GLY A 355 -7.72 -10.23 -14.82
C GLY A 355 -6.92 -10.26 -13.52
N VAL A 356 -6.72 -9.09 -12.93
CA VAL A 356 -6.16 -8.92 -11.58
C VAL A 356 -7.15 -8.14 -10.73
N ALA A 357 -7.42 -8.61 -9.51
CA ALA A 357 -8.24 -7.89 -8.55
C ALA A 357 -7.62 -7.86 -7.15
N ILE A 358 -7.86 -6.76 -6.44
CA ILE A 358 -7.44 -6.57 -5.06
C ILE A 358 -8.67 -6.21 -4.24
N PRO A 359 -9.44 -7.21 -3.75
CA PRO A 359 -10.53 -7.00 -2.82
C PRO A 359 -10.02 -6.85 -1.39
N TYR A 360 -10.70 -6.03 -0.60
CA TYR A 360 -10.41 -5.85 0.81
C TYR A 360 -11.69 -5.61 1.62
N ALA A 361 -11.79 -6.27 2.77
CA ALA A 361 -12.81 -6.00 3.79
C ALA A 361 -12.25 -4.98 4.78
N GLU A 362 -12.67 -3.71 4.63
CA GLU A 362 -12.21 -2.64 5.51
C GLU A 362 -12.81 -2.83 6.92
N PRO A 363 -12.04 -2.65 8.00
CA PRO A 363 -12.61 -2.63 9.34
C PRO A 363 -13.44 -1.37 9.55
N LYS A 364 -14.54 -1.48 10.29
CA LYS A 364 -15.35 -0.32 10.69
C LYS A 364 -14.70 0.47 11.83
N ARG A 365 -13.92 -0.22 12.67
CA ARG A 365 -13.39 0.32 13.91
C ARG A 365 -11.93 -0.04 14.10
N TYR A 366 -11.17 0.93 14.58
CA TYR A 366 -9.83 0.74 15.10
C TYR A 366 -9.83 0.96 16.61
N VAL A 367 -9.12 0.08 17.34
CA VAL A 367 -8.97 0.13 18.79
C VAL A 367 -7.51 0.10 19.15
N ILE A 368 -7.05 1.14 19.86
CA ILE A 368 -5.72 1.25 20.43
C ILE A 368 -5.72 2.29 21.55
N SER A 369 -4.86 2.15 22.54
CA SER A 369 -4.68 3.17 23.56
C SER A 369 -3.79 4.32 23.06
N VAL A 370 -4.16 5.56 23.37
CA VAL A 370 -3.35 6.75 23.05
C VAL A 370 -1.97 6.68 23.70
N ALA A 371 -1.87 6.08 24.90
CA ALA A 371 -0.57 5.87 25.53
C ALA A 371 0.38 5.00 24.72
N ALA A 372 -0.13 3.94 24.06
CA ALA A 372 0.67 3.11 23.18
C ALA A 372 1.11 3.87 21.92
N LEU A 373 0.22 4.69 21.33
CA LEU A 373 0.57 5.55 20.19
C LEU A 373 1.72 6.51 20.54
N ARG A 374 1.65 7.18 21.69
CA ARG A 374 2.65 8.14 22.14
C ARG A 374 3.99 7.51 22.57
N ALA A 375 3.96 6.24 22.99
CA ALA A 375 5.16 5.49 23.36
C ALA A 375 5.93 4.93 22.15
N SER A 376 5.34 4.97 20.96
CA SER A 376 5.93 4.42 19.73
C SER A 376 7.24 5.11 19.36
N LYS A 377 8.20 4.30 18.92
CA LYS A 377 9.50 4.73 18.39
C LYS A 377 9.72 4.11 17.02
N PRO A 378 9.13 4.68 15.99
CA PRO A 378 9.16 4.04 14.67
C PRO A 378 10.56 4.05 14.07
N ASP A 379 10.90 2.96 13.44
CA ASP A 379 11.95 2.90 12.45
C ASP A 379 11.40 3.40 11.10
N VAL A 380 12.21 4.17 10.37
CA VAL A 380 11.77 4.70 9.07
C VAL A 380 12.28 3.82 7.96
N THR A 381 11.38 3.47 7.07
CA THR A 381 11.69 2.72 5.84
C THR A 381 11.31 3.57 4.62
N ALA A 382 12.21 3.62 3.64
CA ALA A 382 11.99 4.27 2.36
C ALA A 382 12.12 3.28 1.19
N ILE A 383 11.14 3.31 0.31
CA ILE A 383 11.03 2.50 -0.90
C ILE A 383 10.99 3.47 -2.08
N VAL A 384 12.01 3.48 -2.93
CA VAL A 384 12.00 4.29 -4.15
C VAL A 384 11.40 3.47 -5.29
N LEU A 385 10.35 3.96 -5.93
CA LEU A 385 9.64 3.24 -6.99
C LEU A 385 9.94 3.75 -8.40
N THR A 386 10.21 5.06 -8.55
CA THR A 386 10.53 5.67 -9.84
C THR A 386 11.56 6.78 -9.67
N GLY A 387 12.09 7.30 -10.79
CA GLY A 387 12.90 8.50 -10.82
C GLY A 387 14.38 8.25 -11.05
N GLU A 388 15.20 9.21 -10.62
CA GLU A 388 16.63 9.29 -10.95
C GLU A 388 17.46 8.08 -10.47
N ALA A 389 16.99 7.36 -9.45
CA ALA A 389 17.63 6.13 -8.98
C ALA A 389 17.59 4.98 -10.01
N TYR A 390 16.80 5.12 -11.06
CA TYR A 390 16.62 4.13 -12.13
C TYR A 390 17.08 4.63 -13.51
N ALA A 391 17.67 5.82 -13.56
CA ALA A 391 18.16 6.44 -14.81
C ALA A 391 19.49 5.84 -15.30
#